data_fbc132aabc535a0fecab2e0dc393c553
#
_entry.id   fbc132aabc535a0fecab2e0dc393c553
#
_cell.length_a   1.000
_cell.length_b   1.000
_cell.length_c   1.000
_cell.angle_alpha   90.00
_cell.angle_beta   90.00
_cell.angle_gamma   90.00
#
_symmetry.space_group_name_H-M   'P 1'
#
loop_
_entity.id
_entity.type
_entity.pdbx_description
1 polymer ?
#
loop_
_entity_poly.entity_id
_entity_poly.type
_entity_poly.pdbx_seq_one_letter_code
_entity_poly.pdbx_strand_id
1 'polypeptide(L)'
;MALSMMPSISRGDSLASQMEVYLHYDNYGFLSCHIEKYGEGNKDWPWWYRSNDCGYTLEKCVKGFNPICRYSNRALALLDSYMKEGHSAHSEVMITTCLHNHGMKIGDIGGMGEFTPDGYRNRYYIIRCRDKQRDYALATTLHDGGG
;
A
#
# COMPACT_ATOMS: atom_id res chain seq x y z
N MET A 1 16.59 -2.96 8.54
CA MET A 1 15.35 -2.20 8.31
C MET A 1 15.55 -1.27 7.13
N ALA A 2 14.86 -1.48 6.03
CA ALA A 2 14.94 -0.60 4.87
C ALA A 2 13.76 0.37 4.90
N LEU A 3 14.03 1.67 4.91
CA LEU A 3 13.06 2.74 4.79
C LEU A 3 13.13 3.26 3.35
N SER A 4 12.07 3.09 2.59
CA SER A 4 11.92 3.78 1.31
C SER A 4 11.08 5.04 1.55
N MET A 5 11.70 6.20 1.38
CA MET A 5 11.04 7.50 1.58
C MET A 5 10.84 8.16 0.23
N MET A 6 9.59 8.45 -0.12
CA MET A 6 9.27 9.47 -1.12
C MET A 6 8.53 10.63 -0.44
N PRO A 7 8.94 11.89 -0.72
CA PRO A 7 8.38 13.04 -0.03
C PRO A 7 7.07 13.48 -0.68
N SER A 8 5.96 13.22 -0.04
CA SER A 8 4.79 14.08 -0.14
C SER A 8 4.09 14.10 1.21
N ILE A 9 4.54 15.00 2.02
CA ILE A 9 3.99 15.27 3.35
C ILE A 9 2.73 16.10 3.15
N SER A 10 1.58 15.52 3.47
CA SER A 10 0.33 16.27 3.51
C SER A 10 0.10 16.82 4.90
N ARG A 11 -0.15 18.12 4.94
CA ARG A 11 -0.71 18.90 6.03
C ARG A 11 -0.31 18.49 7.45
N GLY A 12 0.68 19.16 7.99
CA GLY A 12 0.76 19.43 9.42
C GLY A 12 1.55 18.46 10.28
N ASP A 13 1.81 17.25 9.79
CA ASP A 13 2.54 16.29 10.58
C ASP A 13 4.03 16.32 10.25
N SER A 14 4.83 16.60 11.26
CA SER A 14 6.28 16.60 11.14
C SER A 14 6.81 15.20 10.83
N LEU A 15 7.98 15.10 10.22
CA LEU A 15 8.71 13.85 10.03
C LEU A 15 8.85 13.08 11.36
N ALA A 16 8.97 13.78 12.48
CA ALA A 16 9.00 13.20 13.81
C ALA A 16 7.72 12.44 14.16
N SER A 17 6.53 12.99 13.88
CA SER A 17 5.25 12.33 14.12
C SER A 17 5.09 11.07 13.28
N GLN A 18 5.58 11.08 12.05
CA GLN A 18 5.58 9.90 11.19
C GLN A 18 6.55 8.83 11.69
N MET A 19 7.72 9.21 12.15
CA MET A 19 8.69 8.29 12.77
C MET A 19 8.15 7.67 14.04
N GLU A 20 7.42 8.43 14.86
CA GLU A 20 6.79 7.93 16.09
C GLU A 20 5.78 6.81 15.79
N VAL A 21 5.00 6.92 14.72
CA VAL A 21 4.10 5.85 14.27
C VAL A 21 4.86 4.57 13.97
N TYR A 22 5.99 4.64 13.28
CA TYR A 22 6.79 3.46 12.97
C TYR A 22 7.33 2.77 14.23
N LEU A 23 7.60 3.51 15.30
CA LEU A 23 8.06 2.96 16.57
C LEU A 23 6.95 2.24 17.34
N HIS A 24 5.72 2.72 17.28
CA HIS A 24 4.57 2.08 17.94
C HIS A 24 4.12 0.75 17.28
N TYR A 25 4.64 0.44 16.11
CA TYR A 25 4.30 -0.77 15.35
C TYR A 25 5.42 -1.81 15.36
N ASP A 26 6.14 -1.98 16.46
CA ASP A 26 7.29 -2.88 16.55
C ASP A 26 6.99 -4.32 16.19
N ASN A 27 5.79 -4.80 16.47
CA ASN A 27 5.36 -6.16 16.18
C ASN A 27 4.76 -6.35 14.78
N TYR A 28 4.73 -5.29 13.95
CA TYR A 28 4.29 -5.40 12.56
C TYR A 28 5.45 -5.80 11.65
N GLY A 29 5.20 -6.78 10.80
CA GLY A 29 6.16 -7.20 9.78
C GLY A 29 6.24 -6.25 8.60
N PHE A 30 5.15 -5.56 8.29
CA PHE A 30 5.05 -4.62 7.20
C PHE A 30 4.09 -3.48 7.53
N LEU A 31 4.50 -2.28 7.21
CA LEU A 31 3.66 -1.08 7.26
C LEU A 31 3.64 -0.42 5.89
N SER A 32 2.47 -0.01 5.46
CA SER A 32 2.24 0.69 4.20
C SER A 32 0.99 1.54 4.28
N CYS A 33 0.50 2.03 3.16
CA CYS A 33 -0.67 2.89 3.08
C CYS A 33 -1.77 2.23 2.25
N HIS A 34 -3.04 2.55 2.56
CA HIS A 34 -4.20 2.13 1.77
C HIS A 34 -4.22 0.64 1.46
N ILE A 35 -4.05 -0.17 2.51
CA ILE A 35 -4.08 -1.63 2.39
C ILE A 35 -5.53 -2.10 2.29
N GLU A 36 -5.86 -2.79 1.21
CA GLU A 36 -7.21 -3.28 0.94
C GLU A 36 -7.16 -4.66 0.32
N LYS A 37 -8.07 -5.54 0.76
CA LYS A 37 -8.32 -6.82 0.08
C LYS A 37 -9.04 -6.58 -1.25
N TYR A 38 -8.83 -7.50 -2.19
CA TYR A 38 -9.67 -7.56 -3.39
C TYR A 38 -11.15 -7.68 -3.02
N GLY A 39 -11.99 -6.88 -3.64
CA GLY A 39 -13.44 -6.90 -3.37
C GLY A 39 -14.23 -5.93 -4.22
N GLU A 40 -15.55 -5.92 -4.00
CA GLU A 40 -16.52 -5.16 -4.81
C GLU A 40 -16.18 -3.66 -4.96
N GLY A 41 -15.61 -3.05 -3.94
CA GLY A 41 -15.27 -1.63 -3.96
C GLY A 41 -14.04 -1.25 -4.78
N ASN A 42 -13.24 -2.24 -5.24
CA ASN A 42 -11.97 -2.00 -5.91
C ASN A 42 -11.64 -2.97 -7.06
N LYS A 43 -12.64 -3.73 -7.54
CA LYS A 43 -12.46 -4.68 -8.65
C LYS A 43 -11.87 -4.05 -9.90
N ASP A 44 -12.22 -2.80 -10.19
CA ASP A 44 -11.83 -2.11 -11.41
C ASP A 44 -10.39 -1.58 -11.38
N TRP A 45 -9.69 -1.80 -10.27
CA TRP A 45 -8.30 -1.41 -10.18
C TRP A 45 -7.43 -2.30 -11.08
N PRO A 46 -6.77 -1.72 -12.11
CA PRO A 46 -6.23 -2.49 -13.24
C PRO A 46 -5.05 -3.40 -12.87
N TRP A 47 -4.36 -3.13 -11.79
CA TRP A 47 -3.20 -3.90 -11.37
C TRP A 47 -3.54 -5.27 -10.76
N TRP A 48 -4.79 -5.50 -10.37
CA TRP A 48 -5.24 -6.83 -10.00
C TRP A 48 -4.99 -7.86 -11.11
N TYR A 49 -5.31 -7.48 -12.35
CA TYR A 49 -5.24 -8.36 -13.52
C TYR A 49 -3.84 -8.50 -14.11
N ARG A 50 -2.87 -7.76 -13.58
CA ARG A 50 -1.45 -7.89 -13.91
C ARG A 50 -0.68 -8.63 -12.83
N SER A 51 -1.36 -9.37 -11.99
CA SER A 51 -0.78 -10.04 -10.82
C SER A 51 -1.06 -11.54 -10.82
N ASN A 52 -1.30 -12.14 -11.99
CA ASN A 52 -1.63 -13.56 -12.15
C ASN A 52 -0.53 -14.50 -11.63
N ASP A 53 0.73 -14.06 -11.67
CA ASP A 53 1.88 -14.87 -11.26
C ASP A 53 2.24 -14.69 -9.78
N CYS A 54 1.39 -14.02 -9.00
CA CYS A 54 1.62 -13.83 -7.57
C CYS A 54 1.40 -15.10 -6.71
N GLY A 55 0.99 -16.20 -7.32
CA GLY A 55 0.78 -17.47 -6.60
C GLY A 55 -0.53 -17.60 -5.83
N TYR A 56 -1.41 -16.61 -5.93
CA TYR A 56 -2.71 -16.58 -5.24
C TYR A 56 -3.84 -16.23 -6.18
N THR A 57 -5.06 -16.70 -5.84
CA THR A 57 -6.29 -16.25 -6.52
C THR A 57 -6.61 -14.81 -6.14
N LEU A 58 -7.38 -14.11 -6.97
CA LEU A 58 -7.73 -12.70 -6.73
C LEU A 58 -8.38 -12.48 -5.35
N GLU A 59 -9.22 -13.39 -4.90
CA GLU A 59 -9.91 -13.31 -3.61
C GLU A 59 -8.95 -13.31 -2.42
N LYS A 60 -7.73 -13.80 -2.62
CA LYS A 60 -6.66 -13.79 -1.60
C LYS A 60 -5.70 -12.62 -1.77
N CYS A 61 -5.86 -11.85 -2.83
CA CYS A 61 -4.98 -10.72 -3.09
C CYS A 61 -5.30 -9.52 -2.19
N VAL A 62 -4.23 -8.88 -1.76
CA VAL A 62 -4.26 -7.66 -0.94
C VAL A 62 -3.35 -6.64 -1.60
N LYS A 63 -3.86 -5.45 -1.85
CA LYS A 63 -3.05 -4.35 -2.37
C LYS A 63 -2.58 -3.44 -1.24
N GLY A 64 -1.48 -2.73 -1.48
CA GLY A 64 -0.99 -1.65 -0.64
C GLY A 64 -0.41 -0.56 -1.52
N PHE A 65 -0.54 0.68 -1.11
CA PHE A 65 0.13 1.80 -1.76
C PHE A 65 1.42 2.11 -1.01
N ASN A 66 2.55 1.91 -1.64
CA ASN A 66 3.86 1.82 -1.01
C ASN A 66 4.78 3.06 -1.21
N PRO A 67 4.30 4.31 -1.18
CA PRO A 67 5.15 5.49 -1.26
C PRO A 67 6.03 5.64 -0.01
N ILE A 68 5.49 5.20 1.13
CA ILE A 68 6.20 5.07 2.40
C ILE A 68 5.87 3.70 2.96
N CYS A 69 6.89 2.89 3.20
CA CYS A 69 6.72 1.57 3.77
C CYS A 69 7.88 1.18 4.69
N ARG A 70 7.59 0.29 5.62
CA ARG A 70 8.58 -0.33 6.51
C ARG A 70 8.47 -1.84 6.43
N TYR A 71 9.60 -2.50 6.33
CA TYR A 71 9.72 -3.95 6.38
C TYR A 71 10.49 -4.38 7.62
N SER A 72 10.04 -5.43 8.27
CA SER A 72 10.91 -6.16 9.20
C SER A 72 11.91 -7.02 8.41
N ASN A 73 13.01 -7.42 9.06
CA ASN A 73 13.98 -8.34 8.44
C ASN A 73 13.32 -9.67 8.06
N ARG A 74 12.37 -10.14 8.87
CA ARG A 74 11.59 -11.34 8.58
C ARG A 74 10.73 -11.17 7.32
N ALA A 75 10.12 -10.02 7.13
CA ALA A 75 9.35 -9.74 5.92
C ALA A 75 10.22 -9.72 4.67
N LEU A 76 11.42 -9.11 4.75
CA LEU A 76 12.37 -9.09 3.64
C LEU A 76 12.87 -10.49 3.28
N ALA A 77 13.19 -11.32 4.28
CA ALA A 77 13.60 -12.70 4.04
C ALA A 77 12.50 -13.55 3.39
N LEU A 78 11.25 -13.35 3.80
CA LEU A 78 10.10 -14.03 3.22
C LEU A 78 9.90 -13.60 1.75
N LEU A 79 9.96 -12.32 1.46
CA LEU A 79 9.83 -11.80 0.09
C LEU A 79 10.95 -12.30 -0.82
N ASP A 80 12.18 -12.34 -0.32
CA ASP A 80 13.33 -12.88 -1.07
C ASP A 80 13.11 -14.36 -1.44
N SER A 81 12.68 -15.18 -0.49
CA SER A 81 12.30 -16.60 -0.75
C SER A 81 11.20 -16.70 -1.79
N TYR A 82 10.15 -15.93 -1.63
CA TYR A 82 8.98 -15.95 -2.50
C TYR A 82 9.32 -15.57 -3.95
N MET A 83 10.18 -14.57 -4.12
CA MET A 83 10.68 -14.18 -5.45
C MET A 83 11.58 -15.25 -6.06
N LYS A 84 12.40 -15.94 -5.27
CA LYS A 84 13.26 -17.06 -5.71
C LYS A 84 12.45 -18.27 -6.17
N GLU A 85 11.25 -18.45 -5.65
CA GLU A 85 10.29 -19.47 -6.11
C GLU A 85 9.67 -19.13 -7.48
N GLY A 86 9.98 -17.98 -8.05
CA GLY A 86 9.53 -17.57 -9.39
C GLY A 86 8.23 -16.77 -9.40
N HIS A 87 7.71 -16.39 -8.23
CA HIS A 87 6.51 -15.55 -8.17
C HIS A 87 6.82 -14.12 -8.59
N SER A 88 5.93 -13.55 -9.37
CA SER A 88 6.06 -12.21 -9.93
C SER A 88 4.70 -11.55 -10.08
N ALA A 89 4.61 -10.28 -9.76
CA ALA A 89 3.39 -9.51 -9.93
C ALA A 89 3.68 -8.00 -9.78
N HIS A 90 2.66 -7.18 -9.96
CA HIS A 90 2.76 -5.76 -9.59
C HIS A 90 3.11 -5.62 -8.10
N SER A 91 4.11 -4.81 -7.78
CA SER A 91 4.67 -4.71 -6.42
C SER A 91 3.64 -4.36 -5.35
N GLU A 92 2.69 -3.50 -5.68
CA GLU A 92 1.61 -3.11 -4.74
C GLU A 92 0.65 -4.26 -4.41
N VAL A 93 0.58 -5.29 -5.26
CA VAL A 93 -0.18 -6.52 -5.01
C VAL A 93 0.70 -7.59 -4.41
N MET A 94 1.82 -7.89 -5.05
CA MET A 94 2.68 -9.03 -4.70
C MET A 94 3.18 -8.95 -3.24
N ILE A 95 3.73 -7.82 -2.86
CA ILE A 95 4.32 -7.63 -1.53
C ILE A 95 3.27 -7.85 -0.44
N THR A 96 2.18 -7.12 -0.52
CA THR A 96 1.15 -7.15 0.52
C THR A 96 0.42 -8.49 0.55
N THR A 97 0.15 -9.09 -0.61
CA THR A 97 -0.46 -10.41 -0.74
C THR A 97 0.40 -11.50 -0.14
N CYS A 98 1.69 -11.53 -0.48
CA CYS A 98 2.64 -12.51 0.04
C CYS A 98 2.70 -12.42 1.58
N LEU A 99 2.97 -11.25 2.11
CA LEU A 99 3.15 -11.06 3.55
C LEU A 99 1.88 -11.37 4.35
N HIS A 100 0.72 -10.94 3.84
CA HIS A 100 -0.57 -11.22 4.48
C HIS A 100 -0.89 -12.72 4.53
N ASN A 101 -0.78 -13.41 3.39
CA ASN A 101 -1.12 -14.84 3.31
C ASN A 101 -0.14 -15.76 4.05
N HIS A 102 1.06 -15.28 4.34
CA HIS A 102 2.00 -15.98 5.22
C HIS A 102 1.83 -15.63 6.72
N GLY A 103 0.71 -15.01 7.07
CA GLY A 103 0.38 -14.70 8.47
C GLY A 103 1.22 -13.58 9.09
N MET A 104 1.87 -12.77 8.27
CA MET A 104 2.61 -11.61 8.78
C MET A 104 1.63 -10.53 9.20
N LYS A 105 1.86 -9.94 10.35
CA LYS A 105 1.07 -8.78 10.79
C LYS A 105 1.43 -7.59 9.93
N ILE A 106 0.45 -7.08 9.17
CA ILE A 106 0.57 -5.91 8.32
C ILE A 106 -0.30 -4.78 8.83
N GLY A 107 0.15 -3.54 8.68
CA GLY A 107 -0.56 -2.37 9.17
C GLY A 107 -0.61 -1.24 8.14
N ASP A 108 -1.78 -0.63 8.07
CA ASP A 108 -2.05 0.53 7.24
C ASP A 108 -1.90 1.81 8.06
N ILE A 109 -0.96 2.66 7.66
CA ILE A 109 -0.68 3.93 8.32
C ILE A 109 -1.41 5.13 7.71
N GLY A 110 -2.16 4.92 6.66
CA GLY A 110 -2.80 6.01 5.91
C GLY A 110 -4.26 5.78 5.57
N GLY A 111 -4.81 4.60 5.83
CA GLY A 111 -6.15 4.24 5.44
C GLY A 111 -7.21 4.35 6.55
N MET A 112 -8.35 3.76 6.26
CA MET A 112 -9.49 3.62 7.19
C MET A 112 -10.01 2.18 7.25
N GLY A 113 -9.36 1.27 6.54
CA GLY A 113 -9.78 -0.10 6.39
C GLY A 113 -9.47 -0.99 7.59
N GLU A 114 -9.68 -2.28 7.40
CA GLU A 114 -9.48 -3.30 8.43
C GLU A 114 -8.04 -3.41 8.94
N PHE A 115 -7.07 -3.00 8.12
CA PHE A 115 -5.64 -3.03 8.47
C PHE A 115 -5.17 -1.80 9.24
N THR A 116 -6.03 -0.81 9.41
CA THR A 116 -5.71 0.42 10.14
C THR A 116 -6.10 0.24 11.61
N PRO A 117 -5.16 0.29 12.55
CA PRO A 117 -5.46 0.20 13.98
C PRO A 117 -6.37 1.32 14.45
N ASP A 118 -7.20 1.03 15.44
CA ASP A 118 -8.06 2.02 16.07
C ASP A 118 -7.21 3.15 16.68
N GLY A 119 -7.66 4.38 16.53
CA GLY A 119 -6.95 5.58 16.94
C GLY A 119 -5.95 6.13 15.93
N TYR A 120 -5.63 5.38 14.87
CA TYR A 120 -4.71 5.82 13.80
C TYR A 120 -5.40 6.11 12.48
N ARG A 121 -6.71 5.90 12.39
CA ARG A 121 -7.50 6.17 11.20
C ARG A 121 -7.44 7.66 10.84
N ASN A 122 -7.21 7.96 9.56
CA ASN A 122 -7.09 9.32 9.01
C ASN A 122 -5.93 10.16 9.56
N ARG A 123 -4.94 9.58 10.22
CA ARG A 123 -3.97 10.38 10.96
C ARG A 123 -2.76 10.80 10.14
N TYR A 124 -2.29 9.97 9.21
CA TYR A 124 -0.94 10.14 8.69
C TYR A 124 -0.81 10.33 7.18
N TYR A 125 -1.62 9.68 6.38
CA TYR A 125 -1.51 9.79 4.93
C TYR A 125 -2.86 9.52 4.28
N ILE A 126 -3.54 10.58 3.85
CA ILE A 126 -4.82 10.47 3.17
C ILE A 126 -4.58 10.68 1.68
N ILE A 127 -4.56 9.60 0.90
CA ILE A 127 -4.83 9.70 -0.52
C ILE A 127 -6.35 9.66 -0.69
N ARG A 128 -6.92 10.78 -1.00
CA ARG A 128 -8.29 10.81 -1.49
C ARG A 128 -8.26 10.34 -2.94
N CYS A 129 -8.53 9.06 -3.17
CA CYS A 129 -8.62 8.50 -4.52
C CYS A 129 -9.62 9.24 -5.42
N ARG A 130 -10.63 9.90 -4.84
CA ARG A 130 -11.55 10.81 -5.55
C ARG A 130 -10.85 12.03 -6.13
N ASP A 131 -9.80 12.52 -5.51
CA ASP A 131 -9.09 13.69 -6.01
C ASP A 131 -8.18 13.32 -7.18
N LYS A 132 -7.62 12.12 -7.21
CA LYS A 132 -6.86 11.64 -8.38
C LYS A 132 -7.73 11.54 -9.63
N GLN A 133 -8.96 11.08 -9.51
CA GLN A 133 -9.87 11.03 -10.67
C GLN A 133 -10.27 12.43 -11.15
N ARG A 134 -10.39 13.42 -10.25
CA ARG A 134 -10.61 14.83 -10.62
C ARG A 134 -9.39 15.47 -11.24
N ASP A 135 -8.20 15.19 -10.74
CA ASP A 135 -6.95 15.75 -11.26
C ASP A 135 -6.63 15.18 -12.66
N TYR A 136 -6.90 13.89 -12.89
CA TYR A 136 -6.81 13.30 -14.22
C TYR A 136 -7.87 13.87 -15.18
N ALA A 137 -9.09 14.06 -14.72
CA ALA A 137 -10.16 14.66 -15.53
C ALA A 137 -9.88 16.13 -15.87
N LEU A 138 -9.34 16.91 -14.93
CA LEU A 138 -8.91 18.28 -15.14
C LEU A 138 -7.70 18.38 -16.08
N ALA A 139 -6.72 17.48 -15.96
CA ALA A 139 -5.56 17.46 -16.84
C ALA A 139 -5.95 17.08 -18.28
N THR A 140 -6.90 16.16 -18.46
CA THR A 140 -7.39 15.77 -19.78
C THR A 140 -8.20 16.88 -20.45
N THR A 141 -9.03 17.59 -19.69
CA THR A 141 -9.83 18.73 -20.22
C THR A 141 -8.97 19.94 -20.60
N LEU A 142 -7.83 20.14 -19.96
CA LEU A 142 -6.92 21.23 -20.32
C LEU A 142 -6.09 20.91 -21.58
N HIS A 143 -5.95 19.63 -21.94
CA HIS A 143 -5.25 19.24 -23.16
C HIS A 143 -6.12 19.25 -24.41
N ASP A 144 -7.43 19.09 -24.26
CA ASP A 144 -8.38 19.07 -25.40
C ASP A 144 -8.94 20.49 -25.74
N GLY A 145 -8.57 21.51 -24.97
CA GLY A 145 -9.03 22.89 -25.16
C GLY A 145 -8.09 23.80 -25.97
N GLY A 146 -7.07 23.25 -26.60
CA GLY A 146 -6.07 23.98 -27.37
C GLY A 146 -6.05 23.58 -28.85
N GLY A 147 -7.11 23.94 -29.57
CA GLY A 147 -7.19 23.80 -31.01
C GLY A 147 -7.78 25.04 -31.64
#